data_210c49cafd4d79897360d8f2c3dde1e9
#
_entry.id   210c49cafd4d79897360d8f2c3dde1e9
#
_cell.length_a   1.000
_cell.length_b   1.000
_cell.length_c   1.000
_cell.angle_alpha   90.00
_cell.angle_beta   90.00
_cell.angle_gamma   90.00
#
_symmetry.space_group_name_H-M   'P 1'
#
loop_
_entity.id
_entity.type
_entity.pdbx_description
1 polymer ?
#
loop_
_entity_poly.entity_id
_entity_poly.type
_entity_poly.pdbx_seq_one_letter_code
_entity_poly.pdbx_strand_id
1 'polypeptide(L)'
;YLRAAVRSEAKTRGKKCYVSYRVFPGHRYMLDSVRYEVEDDSIRVLFDRGMLGNKGLRRGMVFSSTNLDNERKRISNILADSGYYKFNKDFIHYEADSVGKPGCVDLVLRLIKYRASNNSPEINHVKYYINDIRYHSNDGGSIPIRRKVLANNTAMKSGEPFGASRLQNTYNNFSQLQAVRFTSIRFDELPDTSLLNCNVFVSTRKPNTISFQPEGTNTAGDFGAAASLTYSNN
;
A
#
# COMPACT_ATOMS: atom_id res chain seq x y z
N TYR A 1 -19.41 -2.65 15.43
CA TYR A 1 -20.47 -2.96 16.43
C TYR A 1 -20.21 -4.36 17.02
N LEU A 2 -19.75 -4.44 18.29
CA LEU A 2 -19.39 -5.70 18.95
C LEU A 2 -20.59 -6.61 19.23
N ARG A 3 -21.79 -6.07 19.28
CA ARG A 3 -23.04 -6.78 19.58
C ARG A 3 -24.08 -6.64 18.48
N ALA A 4 -23.63 -6.57 17.22
CA ALA A 4 -24.57 -6.58 16.11
C ALA A 4 -25.23 -7.93 15.94
N ALA A 5 -26.54 -7.93 15.72
CA ALA A 5 -27.31 -9.12 15.40
C ALA A 5 -28.01 -8.96 14.05
N VAL A 6 -28.11 -10.03 13.31
CA VAL A 6 -28.81 -10.05 12.01
C VAL A 6 -29.88 -11.13 12.05
N ARG A 7 -31.10 -10.78 11.66
CA ARG A 7 -32.17 -11.74 11.41
C ARG A 7 -32.48 -11.75 9.92
N SER A 8 -32.60 -12.93 9.35
CA SER A 8 -32.99 -13.12 7.95
C SER A 8 -34.39 -13.76 7.88
N GLU A 9 -35.18 -13.30 6.96
CA GLU A 9 -36.47 -13.89 6.58
C GLU A 9 -36.45 -14.19 5.09
N ALA A 10 -36.77 -15.44 4.72
CA ALA A 10 -36.86 -15.86 3.33
C ALA A 10 -38.34 -16.17 3.00
N LYS A 11 -38.86 -15.57 1.92
CA LYS A 11 -40.20 -15.84 1.39
C LYS A 11 -40.09 -16.33 -0.04
N THR A 12 -40.59 -17.53 -0.32
CA THR A 12 -40.62 -18.09 -1.67
C THR A 12 -41.98 -17.81 -2.32
N ARG A 13 -41.96 -17.26 -3.53
CA ARG A 13 -43.15 -17.02 -4.31
C ARG A 13 -42.94 -17.55 -5.73
N GLY A 14 -43.50 -18.71 -6.03
CA GLY A 14 -43.26 -19.45 -7.25
C GLY A 14 -41.78 -19.88 -7.35
N LYS A 15 -41.10 -19.51 -8.45
CA LYS A 15 -39.67 -19.79 -8.67
C LYS A 15 -38.72 -18.72 -8.11
N LYS A 16 -39.23 -17.73 -7.38
CA LYS A 16 -38.44 -16.61 -6.84
C LYS A 16 -38.37 -16.70 -5.33
N CYS A 17 -37.18 -16.50 -4.78
CA CYS A 17 -36.95 -16.38 -3.33
C CYS A 17 -36.60 -14.93 -3.01
N TYR A 18 -37.35 -14.34 -2.06
CA TYR A 18 -37.10 -13.00 -1.55
C TYR A 18 -36.51 -13.15 -0.15
N VAL A 19 -35.28 -12.62 0.02
CA VAL A 19 -34.60 -12.67 1.33
C VAL A 19 -34.49 -11.23 1.84
N SER A 20 -35.00 -11.02 3.07
CA SER A 20 -34.85 -9.75 3.79
C SER A 20 -33.94 -9.95 4.98
N TYR A 21 -33.01 -9.02 5.17
CA TYR A 21 -32.10 -8.97 6.31
C TYR A 21 -32.45 -7.78 7.20
N ARG A 22 -32.70 -8.06 8.48
CA ARG A 22 -32.89 -7.00 9.47
C ARG A 22 -31.67 -6.96 10.38
N VAL A 23 -30.94 -5.84 10.31
CA VAL A 23 -29.70 -5.63 11.08
C VAL A 23 -30.01 -4.81 12.34
N PHE A 24 -29.58 -5.34 13.49
CA PHE A 24 -29.64 -4.66 14.79
C PHE A 24 -28.19 -4.32 15.18
N PRO A 25 -27.70 -3.10 14.97
CA PRO A 25 -26.29 -2.77 15.15
C PRO A 25 -25.83 -2.75 16.62
N GLY A 26 -26.75 -2.62 17.58
CA GLY A 26 -26.40 -2.47 18.99
C GLY A 26 -25.81 -1.08 19.31
N HIS A 27 -25.24 -0.95 20.51
CA HIS A 27 -24.61 0.29 20.93
C HIS A 27 -23.23 0.48 20.30
N ARG A 28 -22.87 1.73 20.02
CA ARG A 28 -21.51 2.10 19.63
C ARG A 28 -20.62 2.09 20.86
N TYR A 29 -19.43 1.51 20.71
CA TYR A 29 -18.39 1.59 21.74
C TYR A 29 -17.43 2.73 21.40
N MET A 30 -17.03 3.48 22.44
CA MET A 30 -16.10 4.60 22.33
C MET A 30 -14.79 4.23 23.05
N LEU A 31 -13.67 4.73 22.57
CA LEU A 31 -12.39 4.57 23.24
C LEU A 31 -12.36 5.44 24.51
N ASP A 32 -12.13 4.84 25.67
CA ASP A 32 -11.94 5.57 26.95
C ASP A 32 -10.47 5.85 27.19
N SER A 33 -9.61 4.86 27.01
CA SER A 33 -8.16 5.03 27.05
C SER A 33 -7.49 4.34 25.87
N VAL A 34 -6.33 4.88 25.48
CA VAL A 34 -5.48 4.26 24.44
C VAL A 34 -4.05 4.28 24.96
N ARG A 35 -3.43 3.10 25.04
CA ARG A 35 -2.03 2.93 25.42
C ARG A 35 -1.26 2.29 24.28
N TYR A 36 -0.01 2.71 24.11
CA TYR A 36 0.91 2.13 23.12
C TYR A 36 2.02 1.39 23.87
N GLU A 37 2.14 0.11 23.64
CA GLU A 37 3.19 -0.75 24.16
C GLU A 37 4.10 -1.17 23.00
N VAL A 38 5.35 -0.75 23.04
CA VAL A 38 6.34 -1.01 21.99
C VAL A 38 7.40 -1.92 22.58
N GLU A 39 7.44 -3.17 22.11
CA GLU A 39 8.41 -4.18 22.56
C GLU A 39 9.78 -3.99 21.91
N ASP A 40 9.81 -3.35 20.74
CA ASP A 40 11.02 -3.09 19.96
C ASP A 40 11.69 -1.79 20.38
N ASP A 41 12.91 -1.89 20.93
CA ASP A 41 13.65 -0.74 21.48
C ASP A 41 14.05 0.28 20.40
N SER A 42 14.33 -0.19 19.18
CA SER A 42 14.70 0.69 18.05
C SER A 42 13.51 1.52 17.57
N ILE A 43 12.30 0.96 17.62
CA ILE A 43 11.07 1.66 17.28
C ILE A 43 10.58 2.53 18.45
N ARG A 44 10.77 2.09 19.70
CA ARG A 44 10.40 2.86 20.90
C ARG A 44 11.02 4.26 20.89
N VAL A 45 12.29 4.38 20.49
CA VAL A 45 12.97 5.67 20.35
C VAL A 45 12.22 6.62 19.38
N LEU A 46 11.58 6.10 18.35
CA LEU A 46 10.79 6.93 17.41
C LEU A 46 9.48 7.39 18.04
N PHE A 47 8.86 6.54 18.89
CA PHE A 47 7.69 6.92 19.68
C PHE A 47 8.03 8.03 20.66
N ASP A 48 9.11 7.89 21.42
CA ASP A 48 9.55 8.85 22.44
C ASP A 48 9.90 10.20 21.81
N ARG A 49 10.43 10.22 20.61
CA ARG A 49 10.70 11.44 19.82
C ARG A 49 9.44 12.07 19.21
N GLY A 50 8.27 11.50 19.42
CA GLY A 50 7.03 12.01 18.86
C GLY A 50 6.89 11.86 17.34
N MET A 51 7.78 11.12 16.68
CA MET A 51 7.73 10.92 15.22
C MET A 51 6.47 10.18 14.77
N LEU A 52 5.91 9.32 15.63
CA LEU A 52 4.65 8.63 15.38
C LEU A 52 3.42 9.48 15.69
N GLY A 53 3.62 10.66 16.27
CA GLY A 53 2.70 11.79 16.39
C GLY A 53 1.43 11.52 17.20
N ASN A 54 0.82 12.58 17.73
CA ASN A 54 -0.43 12.54 18.50
C ASN A 54 -1.71 12.44 17.62
N LYS A 55 -1.58 12.05 16.34
CA LYS A 55 -2.71 12.03 15.39
C LYS A 55 -3.42 10.68 15.30
N GLY A 56 -3.01 9.70 16.09
CA GLY A 56 -3.56 8.35 16.07
C GLY A 56 -4.87 8.20 16.84
N LEU A 57 -5.09 6.99 17.34
CA LEU A 57 -6.26 6.69 18.19
C LEU A 57 -6.23 7.52 19.47
N ARG A 58 -7.39 8.03 19.85
CA ARG A 58 -7.54 8.89 21.04
C ARG A 58 -8.87 8.65 21.75
N ARG A 59 -8.94 9.02 23.02
CA ARG A 59 -10.16 9.00 23.80
C ARG A 59 -11.31 9.70 23.07
N GLY A 60 -12.50 9.14 23.15
CA GLY A 60 -13.71 9.66 22.52
C GLY A 60 -13.88 9.30 21.05
N MET A 61 -12.93 8.58 20.42
CA MET A 61 -13.14 8.03 19.08
C MET A 61 -14.00 6.78 19.13
N VAL A 62 -14.73 6.51 18.05
CA VAL A 62 -15.50 5.27 17.90
C VAL A 62 -14.53 4.09 17.80
N PHE A 63 -14.76 3.07 18.64
CA PHE A 63 -14.10 1.79 18.51
C PHE A 63 -14.66 1.06 17.28
N SER A 64 -13.90 1.05 16.20
CA SER A 64 -14.27 0.41 14.94
C SER A 64 -13.06 -0.21 14.26
N SER A 65 -13.29 -1.30 13.52
CA SER A 65 -12.25 -1.94 12.72
C SER A 65 -11.57 -0.97 11.76
N THR A 66 -12.33 -0.04 11.17
CA THR A 66 -11.80 0.98 10.27
C THR A 66 -10.80 1.90 10.96
N ASN A 67 -11.10 2.40 12.16
CA ASN A 67 -10.20 3.26 12.91
C ASN A 67 -8.92 2.51 13.33
N LEU A 68 -9.07 1.25 13.76
CA LEU A 68 -7.94 0.40 14.12
C LEU A 68 -7.03 0.11 12.91
N ASP A 69 -7.63 -0.20 11.77
CA ASP A 69 -6.90 -0.50 10.53
C ASP A 69 -6.19 0.75 9.97
N ASN A 70 -6.84 1.91 10.06
CA ASN A 70 -6.23 3.18 9.67
C ASN A 70 -5.01 3.50 10.54
N GLU A 71 -5.06 3.24 11.84
CA GLU A 71 -3.93 3.43 12.73
C GLU A 71 -2.79 2.44 12.42
N ARG A 72 -3.10 1.16 12.19
CA ARG A 72 -2.09 0.19 11.72
C ARG A 72 -1.39 0.66 10.46
N LYS A 73 -2.16 1.10 9.45
CA LYS A 73 -1.64 1.63 8.19
C LYS A 73 -0.77 2.86 8.41
N ARG A 74 -1.23 3.79 9.26
CA ARG A 74 -0.50 5.02 9.57
C ARG A 74 0.88 4.71 10.18
N ILE A 75 0.91 3.87 11.21
CA ILE A 75 2.17 3.47 11.87
C ILE A 75 3.07 2.72 10.88
N SER A 76 2.53 1.74 10.15
CA SER A 76 3.31 0.97 9.17
C SER A 76 3.93 1.86 8.10
N ASN A 77 3.20 2.84 7.59
CA ASN A 77 3.72 3.77 6.59
C ASN A 77 4.86 4.63 7.15
N ILE A 78 4.71 5.18 8.37
CA ILE A 78 5.75 5.99 9.01
C ILE A 78 7.02 5.14 9.24
N LEU A 79 6.87 3.91 9.71
CA LEU A 79 8.01 3.01 9.93
C LEU A 79 8.68 2.58 8.62
N ALA A 80 7.89 2.27 7.59
CA ALA A 80 8.41 1.98 6.27
C ALA A 80 9.17 3.18 5.66
N ASP A 81 8.69 4.41 5.89
CA ASP A 81 9.39 5.63 5.47
C ASP A 81 10.66 5.91 6.28
N SER A 82 10.73 5.37 7.50
CA SER A 82 11.89 5.49 8.39
C SER A 82 12.96 4.43 8.16
N GLY A 83 12.81 3.57 7.16
CA GLY A 83 13.79 2.54 6.79
C GLY A 83 13.41 1.11 7.17
N TYR A 84 12.33 0.87 7.88
CA TYR A 84 11.94 -0.47 8.31
C TYR A 84 11.24 -1.24 7.17
N TYR A 85 12.01 -1.69 6.20
CA TYR A 85 11.55 -2.34 4.96
C TYR A 85 10.67 -3.57 5.19
N LYS A 86 10.98 -4.39 6.21
CA LYS A 86 10.24 -5.61 6.54
C LYS A 86 9.06 -5.37 7.47
N PHE A 87 8.87 -4.14 7.96
CA PHE A 87 7.77 -3.84 8.85
C PHE A 87 6.44 -3.80 8.10
N ASN A 88 5.43 -4.45 8.65
CA ASN A 88 4.08 -4.43 8.13
C ASN A 88 3.05 -4.35 9.28
N LYS A 89 1.79 -4.18 8.94
CA LYS A 89 0.68 -4.02 9.88
C LYS A 89 0.44 -5.22 10.81
N ASP A 90 0.95 -6.41 10.46
CA ASP A 90 0.72 -7.65 11.22
C ASP A 90 1.56 -7.68 12.51
N PHE A 91 2.58 -6.81 12.62
CA PHE A 91 3.32 -6.61 13.87
C PHE A 91 2.59 -5.68 14.86
N ILE A 92 1.38 -5.21 14.54
CA ILE A 92 0.57 -4.37 15.41
C ILE A 92 -0.65 -5.15 15.86
N HIS A 93 -0.73 -5.43 17.14
CA HIS A 93 -1.84 -6.12 17.80
C HIS A 93 -2.65 -5.15 18.64
N TYR A 94 -3.92 -5.48 18.83
CA TYR A 94 -4.82 -4.72 19.69
C TYR A 94 -5.39 -5.63 20.77
N GLU A 95 -5.33 -5.15 22.00
CA GLU A 95 -6.06 -5.72 23.12
C GLU A 95 -7.12 -4.71 23.55
N ALA A 96 -8.37 -5.16 23.61
CA ALA A 96 -9.51 -4.29 23.91
C ALA A 96 -10.26 -4.84 25.11
N ASP A 97 -10.36 -4.02 26.18
CA ASP A 97 -11.11 -4.36 27.37
C ASP A 97 -12.35 -3.48 27.50
N SER A 98 -13.51 -4.11 27.60
CA SER A 98 -14.81 -3.45 27.81
C SER A 98 -15.47 -3.84 29.15
N VAL A 99 -14.74 -4.53 30.03
CA VAL A 99 -15.27 -5.00 31.31
C VAL A 99 -15.51 -3.82 32.25
N GLY A 100 -16.72 -3.78 32.83
CA GLY A 100 -17.09 -2.74 33.80
C GLY A 100 -17.34 -1.34 33.23
N LYS A 101 -17.27 -1.15 31.90
CA LYS A 101 -17.43 0.16 31.24
C LYS A 101 -18.53 0.12 30.16
N PRO A 102 -19.78 0.37 30.48
CA PRO A 102 -20.86 0.35 29.49
C PRO A 102 -20.59 1.33 28.34
N GLY A 103 -20.54 0.80 27.10
CA GLY A 103 -20.33 1.60 25.90
C GLY A 103 -18.90 2.16 25.70
N CYS A 104 -17.94 1.80 26.55
CA CYS A 104 -16.56 2.23 26.45
C CYS A 104 -15.59 1.04 26.35
N VAL A 105 -14.39 1.30 25.82
CA VAL A 105 -13.32 0.32 25.63
C VAL A 105 -11.99 0.95 25.98
N ASP A 106 -11.22 0.27 26.82
CA ASP A 106 -9.80 0.53 26.98
C ASP A 106 -9.03 -0.24 25.94
N LEU A 107 -8.14 0.43 25.22
CA LEU A 107 -7.39 -0.13 24.11
C LEU A 107 -5.89 -0.09 24.40
N VAL A 108 -5.24 -1.22 24.22
CA VAL A 108 -3.78 -1.32 24.17
C VAL A 108 -3.38 -1.68 22.76
N LEU A 109 -2.57 -0.83 22.12
CA LEU A 109 -1.88 -1.12 20.89
C LEU A 109 -0.50 -1.67 21.23
N ARG A 110 -0.24 -2.90 20.83
CA ARG A 110 1.01 -3.58 21.08
C ARG A 110 1.78 -3.76 19.78
N LEU A 111 2.99 -3.20 19.71
CA LEU A 111 3.91 -3.38 18.61
C LEU A 111 4.95 -4.43 19.01
N ILE A 112 4.91 -5.59 18.35
CA ILE A 112 5.74 -6.73 18.65
C ILE A 112 7.05 -6.72 17.85
N LYS A 113 8.04 -7.45 18.34
CA LYS A 113 9.33 -7.67 17.67
C LYS A 113 9.18 -8.49 16.39
N TYR A 114 10.19 -8.41 15.53
CA TYR A 114 10.27 -9.21 14.32
C TYR A 114 10.59 -10.67 14.64
N ARG A 115 9.88 -11.58 13.99
CA ARG A 115 10.15 -13.02 14.03
C ARG A 115 10.06 -13.58 12.61
N ALA A 116 11.12 -14.19 12.13
CA ALA A 116 11.20 -14.72 10.77
C ALA A 116 10.32 -15.97 10.58
N SER A 117 10.18 -16.80 11.62
CA SER A 117 9.32 -17.99 11.67
C SER A 117 8.91 -18.28 13.10
N ASN A 118 7.91 -19.15 13.31
CA ASN A 118 7.42 -19.51 14.65
C ASN A 118 8.52 -20.05 15.58
N ASN A 119 9.60 -20.63 15.03
CA ASN A 119 10.71 -21.20 15.78
C ASN A 119 11.95 -20.29 15.84
N SER A 120 11.90 -19.09 15.23
CA SER A 120 13.01 -18.14 15.25
C SER A 120 12.94 -17.24 16.49
N PRO A 121 14.09 -16.80 17.01
CA PRO A 121 14.11 -15.82 18.10
C PRO A 121 13.46 -14.50 17.68
N GLU A 122 12.90 -13.80 18.64
CA GLU A 122 12.43 -12.44 18.46
C GLU A 122 13.60 -11.47 18.45
N ILE A 123 13.67 -10.64 17.41
CA ILE A 123 14.71 -9.63 17.27
C ILE A 123 14.07 -8.26 17.01
N ASN A 124 14.78 -7.20 17.30
CA ASN A 124 14.34 -5.85 16.93
C ASN A 124 14.25 -5.71 15.41
N HIS A 125 13.30 -4.91 14.94
CA HIS A 125 13.21 -4.58 13.53
C HIS A 125 14.46 -3.82 13.07
N VAL A 126 14.96 -4.19 11.89
CA VAL A 126 16.18 -3.63 11.32
C VAL A 126 15.84 -2.55 10.30
N LYS A 127 16.59 -1.45 10.32
CA LYS A 127 16.53 -0.42 9.26
C LYS A 127 17.38 -0.85 8.07
N TYR A 128 16.79 -0.75 6.90
CA TYR A 128 17.44 -1.05 5.63
C TYR A 128 17.83 0.22 4.88
N TYR A 129 18.97 0.16 4.20
CA TYR A 129 19.51 1.25 3.39
C TYR A 129 19.67 0.81 1.94
N ILE A 130 19.51 1.74 1.02
CA ILE A 130 19.70 1.48 -0.40
C ILE A 130 21.20 1.42 -0.69
N ASN A 131 21.68 0.26 -1.16
CA ASN A 131 23.07 0.07 -1.56
C ASN A 131 23.31 0.60 -2.97
N ASP A 132 22.65 0.02 -3.97
CA ASP A 132 22.81 0.36 -5.38
C ASP A 132 21.46 0.40 -6.08
N ILE A 133 21.38 1.19 -7.17
CA ILE A 133 20.17 1.30 -8.00
C ILE A 133 20.54 0.92 -9.44
N ARG A 134 19.92 -0.14 -9.93
CA ARG A 134 20.16 -0.70 -11.25
C ARG A 134 18.92 -0.62 -12.11
N TYR A 135 19.13 -0.28 -13.38
CA TYR A 135 18.05 -0.18 -14.36
C TYR A 135 18.15 -1.33 -15.35
N HIS A 136 17.04 -2.04 -15.55
CA HIS A 136 16.92 -3.19 -16.43
C HIS A 136 15.79 -2.99 -17.42
N SER A 137 15.96 -3.48 -18.64
CA SER A 137 14.87 -3.59 -19.59
C SER A 137 14.06 -4.86 -19.31
N ASN A 138 12.74 -4.75 -19.23
CA ASN A 138 11.85 -5.91 -19.15
C ASN A 138 11.80 -6.68 -20.48
N ASP A 139 12.10 -6.01 -21.59
CA ASP A 139 11.96 -6.55 -22.93
C ASP A 139 13.26 -7.21 -23.42
N GLY A 140 14.27 -7.36 -22.54
CA GLY A 140 15.53 -8.05 -22.82
C GLY A 140 16.52 -7.30 -23.71
N GLY A 141 16.22 -6.03 -24.05
CA GLY A 141 17.10 -5.16 -24.85
C GLY A 141 17.72 -4.01 -24.06
N SER A 142 18.30 -3.04 -24.75
CA SER A 142 18.75 -1.79 -24.14
C SER A 142 17.53 -0.90 -23.82
N ILE A 143 17.64 -0.10 -22.73
CA ILE A 143 16.62 0.90 -22.41
C ILE A 143 16.90 2.14 -23.29
N PRO A 144 16.01 2.53 -24.22
CA PRO A 144 16.22 3.68 -25.09
C PRO A 144 16.00 5.04 -24.38
N ILE A 145 16.16 5.07 -23.08
CA ILE A 145 16.04 6.26 -22.22
C ILE A 145 17.40 6.54 -21.60
N ARG A 146 17.84 7.79 -21.64
CA ARG A 146 19.12 8.19 -21.05
C ARG A 146 19.16 7.90 -19.56
N ARG A 147 20.24 7.29 -19.06
CA ARG A 147 20.42 6.94 -17.64
C ARG A 147 20.17 8.13 -16.70
N LYS A 148 20.55 9.35 -17.10
CA LYS A 148 20.29 10.57 -16.33
C LYS A 148 18.79 10.82 -16.13
N VAL A 149 17.95 10.54 -17.13
CA VAL A 149 16.49 10.68 -17.04
C VAL A 149 15.93 9.66 -16.05
N LEU A 150 16.38 8.41 -16.14
CA LEU A 150 15.98 7.35 -15.20
C LEU A 150 16.36 7.73 -13.77
N ALA A 151 17.60 8.16 -13.55
CA ALA A 151 18.10 8.56 -12.23
C ALA A 151 17.34 9.79 -11.67
N ASN A 152 17.04 10.78 -12.48
CA ASN A 152 16.30 11.97 -12.04
C ASN A 152 14.84 11.67 -11.65
N ASN A 153 14.25 10.61 -12.22
CA ASN A 153 12.89 10.17 -11.89
C ASN A 153 12.85 9.12 -10.76
N THR A 154 14.00 8.67 -10.28
CA THR A 154 14.10 7.77 -9.14
C THR A 154 14.24 8.58 -7.86
N ALA A 155 13.21 8.57 -7.01
CA ALA A 155 13.20 9.35 -5.77
C ALA A 155 14.07 8.75 -4.66
N MET A 156 14.53 7.50 -4.81
CA MET A 156 15.46 6.83 -3.91
C MET A 156 16.90 7.14 -4.32
N LYS A 157 17.82 7.15 -3.33
CA LYS A 157 19.25 7.34 -3.57
C LYS A 157 20.06 6.31 -2.81
N SER A 158 21.22 5.93 -3.37
CA SER A 158 22.19 5.07 -2.69
C SER A 158 22.67 5.73 -1.40
N GLY A 159 22.84 4.94 -0.34
CA GLY A 159 23.22 5.39 1.00
C GLY A 159 22.07 5.91 1.87
N GLU A 160 20.89 6.20 1.29
CA GLU A 160 19.73 6.64 2.07
C GLU A 160 18.95 5.44 2.65
N PRO A 161 18.25 5.62 3.79
CA PRO A 161 17.34 4.60 4.29
C PRO A 161 16.26 4.28 3.26
N PHE A 162 15.74 3.06 3.28
CA PHE A 162 14.54 2.72 2.51
C PHE A 162 13.37 3.67 2.87
N GLY A 163 12.49 3.94 1.90
CA GLY A 163 11.28 4.75 2.14
C GLY A 163 10.16 4.36 1.20
N ALA A 164 9.02 3.95 1.78
CA ALA A 164 7.84 3.56 1.01
C ALA A 164 7.27 4.72 0.19
N SER A 165 7.26 5.94 0.73
CA SER A 165 6.86 7.14 0.00
C SER A 165 7.80 7.44 -1.17
N ARG A 166 9.11 7.23 -1.01
CA ARG A 166 10.09 7.41 -2.09
C ARG A 166 9.91 6.36 -3.20
N LEU A 167 9.59 5.12 -2.79
CA LEU A 167 9.23 4.07 -3.75
C LEU A 167 7.98 4.47 -4.56
N GLN A 168 6.93 4.92 -3.88
CA GLN A 168 5.70 5.35 -4.54
C GLN A 168 5.93 6.56 -5.46
N ASN A 169 6.72 7.53 -5.01
CA ASN A 169 7.09 8.69 -5.84
C ASN A 169 7.88 8.26 -7.08
N THR A 170 8.76 7.26 -6.95
CA THR A 170 9.45 6.69 -8.11
C THR A 170 8.46 6.10 -9.11
N TYR A 171 7.50 5.30 -8.68
CA TYR A 171 6.45 4.78 -9.57
C TYR A 171 5.67 5.91 -10.25
N ASN A 172 5.26 6.93 -9.49
CA ASN A 172 4.53 8.08 -10.00
C ASN A 172 5.34 8.85 -11.06
N ASN A 173 6.61 9.11 -10.79
CA ASN A 173 7.49 9.82 -11.73
C ASN A 173 7.66 9.04 -13.04
N PHE A 174 7.94 7.73 -12.95
CA PHE A 174 8.08 6.89 -14.14
C PHE A 174 6.78 6.79 -14.94
N SER A 175 5.62 6.75 -14.28
CA SER A 175 4.32 6.70 -14.97
C SER A 175 4.01 7.96 -15.80
N GLN A 176 4.63 9.10 -15.47
CA GLN A 176 4.49 10.36 -16.19
C GLN A 176 5.39 10.44 -17.44
N LEU A 177 6.39 9.55 -17.56
CA LEU A 177 7.26 9.50 -18.73
C LEU A 177 6.53 8.85 -19.90
N GLN A 178 6.29 9.63 -20.97
CA GLN A 178 5.59 9.14 -22.18
C GLN A 178 6.26 7.91 -22.80
N ALA A 179 7.59 7.86 -22.77
CA ALA A 179 8.37 6.74 -23.29
C ALA A 179 8.25 5.45 -22.44
N VAL A 180 7.74 5.54 -21.20
CA VAL A 180 7.60 4.40 -20.30
C VAL A 180 6.18 3.82 -20.41
N ARG A 181 6.10 2.52 -20.62
CA ARG A 181 4.86 1.76 -20.64
C ARG A 181 4.52 1.16 -19.28
N PHE A 182 5.53 0.57 -18.63
CA PHE A 182 5.40 -0.14 -17.38
C PHE A 182 6.72 -0.09 -16.61
N THR A 183 6.61 0.00 -15.28
CA THR A 183 7.77 -0.06 -14.36
C THR A 183 7.49 -1.06 -13.25
N SER A 184 8.48 -1.87 -12.92
CA SER A 184 8.49 -2.76 -11.77
C SER A 184 9.77 -2.53 -10.98
N ILE A 185 9.66 -2.45 -9.65
CA ILE A 185 10.82 -2.24 -8.78
C ILE A 185 10.91 -3.40 -7.82
N ARG A 186 12.08 -4.01 -7.73
CA ARG A 186 12.37 -5.13 -6.83
C ARG A 186 13.59 -4.80 -5.98
N PHE A 187 13.56 -5.27 -4.74
CA PHE A 187 14.67 -5.12 -3.82
C PHE A 187 15.26 -6.49 -3.54
N ASP A 188 16.56 -6.60 -3.70
CA ASP A 188 17.33 -7.78 -3.31
C ASP A 188 18.14 -7.44 -2.05
N GLU A 189 17.91 -8.22 -0.99
CA GLU A 189 18.66 -8.08 0.25
C GLU A 189 20.07 -8.64 0.07
N LEU A 190 21.06 -7.90 0.56
CA LEU A 190 22.43 -8.44 0.63
C LEU A 190 22.53 -9.32 1.89
N PRO A 191 23.04 -10.56 1.76
CA PRO A 191 23.20 -11.46 2.88
C PRO A 191 23.98 -10.81 4.03
N ASP A 192 23.54 -11.09 5.27
CA ASP A 192 24.16 -10.63 6.52
C ASP A 192 24.35 -9.11 6.66
N THR A 193 23.57 -8.34 5.89
CA THR A 193 23.60 -6.89 5.95
C THR A 193 22.19 -6.31 6.03
N SER A 194 22.10 -5.02 6.34
CA SER A 194 20.85 -4.24 6.24
C SER A 194 20.82 -3.39 4.96
N LEU A 195 21.33 -3.93 3.86
CA LEU A 195 21.43 -3.24 2.58
C LEU A 195 20.51 -3.86 1.54
N LEU A 196 19.92 -3.02 0.68
CA LEU A 196 19.02 -3.38 -0.40
C LEU A 196 19.59 -2.91 -1.74
N ASN A 197 19.70 -3.81 -2.71
CA ASN A 197 19.89 -3.45 -4.10
C ASN A 197 18.52 -3.19 -4.73
N CYS A 198 18.33 -1.98 -5.27
CA CYS A 198 17.11 -1.59 -5.93
C CYS A 198 17.21 -1.87 -7.43
N ASN A 199 16.44 -2.82 -7.94
CA ASN A 199 16.39 -3.17 -9.35
C ASN A 199 15.11 -2.58 -9.97
N VAL A 200 15.28 -1.59 -10.84
CA VAL A 200 14.21 -0.91 -11.57
C VAL A 200 14.08 -1.51 -12.96
N PHE A 201 13.02 -2.22 -13.22
CA PHE A 201 12.70 -2.82 -14.52
C PHE A 201 11.76 -1.91 -15.27
N VAL A 202 12.14 -1.52 -16.48
CA VAL A 202 11.40 -0.58 -17.31
C VAL A 202 11.03 -1.23 -18.63
N SER A 203 9.74 -1.23 -18.99
CA SER A 203 9.26 -1.50 -20.34
C SER A 203 8.99 -0.18 -21.04
N THR A 204 9.51 -0.02 -22.24
CA THR A 204 9.32 1.19 -23.03
C THR A 204 8.25 1.04 -24.10
N ARG A 205 7.63 2.15 -24.49
CA ARG A 205 6.75 2.20 -25.65
C ARG A 205 7.57 2.20 -26.92
N LYS A 206 6.99 1.72 -28.02
CA LYS A 206 7.61 1.88 -29.34
C LYS A 206 7.71 3.38 -29.63
N PRO A 207 8.88 3.88 -30.06
CA PRO A 207 9.07 5.31 -30.30
C PRO A 207 8.15 5.85 -31.39
N ASN A 208 7.83 5.03 -32.38
CA ASN A 208 6.96 5.40 -33.49
C ASN A 208 5.82 4.39 -33.62
N THR A 209 4.62 4.88 -33.81
CA THR A 209 3.43 4.06 -34.07
C THR A 209 2.70 4.64 -35.29
N ILE A 210 2.42 3.78 -36.26
CA ILE A 210 1.56 4.10 -37.41
C ILE A 210 0.27 3.30 -37.23
N SER A 211 -0.86 3.96 -37.19
CA SER A 211 -2.17 3.32 -37.22
C SER A 211 -2.95 3.73 -38.46
N PHE A 212 -3.51 2.73 -39.15
CA PHE A 212 -4.39 2.93 -40.30
C PHE A 212 -5.79 2.41 -39.91
N GLN A 213 -6.79 3.27 -40.01
CA GLN A 213 -8.19 2.96 -39.71
C GLN A 213 -9.04 3.24 -40.93
N PRO A 214 -9.44 2.19 -41.69
CA PRO A 214 -10.46 2.31 -42.73
C PRO A 214 -11.84 2.39 -42.08
N GLU A 215 -12.68 3.29 -42.56
CA GLU A 215 -14.07 3.47 -42.09
C GLU A 215 -15.00 3.38 -43.31
N GLY A 216 -16.07 2.61 -43.14
CA GLY A 216 -17.17 2.54 -44.10
C GLY A 216 -18.45 3.06 -43.43
N THR A 217 -19.17 3.96 -44.09
CA THR A 217 -20.47 4.45 -43.62
C THR A 217 -21.55 4.10 -44.63
N ASN A 218 -22.69 3.72 -44.10
CA ASN A 218 -23.92 3.53 -44.89
C ASN A 218 -25.04 4.35 -44.23
N THR A 219 -25.39 5.47 -44.84
CA THR A 219 -26.44 6.34 -44.32
C THR A 219 -27.52 6.49 -45.36
N ALA A 220 -28.71 5.95 -45.12
CA ALA A 220 -29.91 6.07 -45.96
C ALA A 220 -29.70 5.58 -47.43
N GLY A 221 -28.80 4.61 -47.64
CA GLY A 221 -28.52 4.05 -48.96
C GLY A 221 -27.30 4.64 -49.66
N ASP A 222 -26.71 5.68 -49.08
CA ASP A 222 -25.43 6.24 -49.56
C ASP A 222 -24.25 5.57 -48.86
N PHE A 223 -23.33 5.01 -49.66
CA PHE A 223 -22.10 4.38 -49.17
C PHE A 223 -20.96 5.42 -49.18
N GLY A 224 -20.43 5.68 -48.00
CA GLY A 224 -19.22 6.51 -47.83
C GLY A 224 -18.04 5.64 -47.37
N ALA A 225 -16.85 5.95 -47.85
CA ALA A 225 -15.60 5.37 -47.34
C ALA A 225 -14.64 6.48 -46.88
N ALA A 226 -14.08 6.29 -45.73
CA ALA A 226 -13.01 7.16 -45.18
C ALA A 226 -11.83 6.31 -44.72
N ALA A 227 -10.66 6.87 -44.71
CA ALA A 227 -9.48 6.25 -44.12
C ALA A 227 -8.68 7.29 -43.34
N SER A 228 -8.30 6.94 -42.13
CA SER A 228 -7.39 7.75 -41.34
C SER A 228 -6.03 7.08 -41.14
N LEU A 229 -4.97 7.84 -41.33
CA LEU A 229 -3.59 7.42 -41.09
C LEU A 229 -3.04 8.31 -39.98
N THR A 230 -2.73 7.70 -38.83
CA THR A 230 -2.18 8.42 -37.69
C THR A 230 -0.75 7.95 -37.43
N TYR A 231 0.19 8.91 -37.44
CA TYR A 231 1.57 8.70 -37.01
C TYR A 231 1.76 9.35 -35.64
N SER A 232 2.23 8.56 -34.67
CA SER A 232 2.56 9.03 -33.32
C SER A 232 4.05 8.79 -33.06
N ASN A 233 4.76 9.85 -32.64
CA ASN A 233 6.14 9.80 -32.16
C ASN A 233 6.13 10.08 -30.65
N ASN A 234 6.57 9.09 -29.83
CA ASN A 234 6.52 9.10 -28.37
C ASN A 234 7.89 9.43 -27.76
#